data_483d8a030598860923c2acc67b97132f
#
_entry.id   483d8a030598860923c2acc67b97132f
#
_cell.length_a   1.000
_cell.length_b   1.000
_cell.length_c   1.000
_cell.angle_alpha   90.00
_cell.angle_beta   90.00
_cell.angle_gamma   90.00
#
_symmetry.space_group_name_H-M   'P 1'
#
loop_
_entity.id
_entity.type
_entity.pdbx_description
1 polymer ?
#
loop_
_entity_poly.entity_id
_entity_poly.type
_entity_poly.pdbx_seq_one_letter_code
_entity_poly.pdbx_strand_id
1 'polypeptide(L)'
;MDSPDEVPPSPPLQREFATTRWSIVISAGRTSTPDSKQALESLCETYWYPLYAYVRRRVPNVDEAHDMTQAFFAELLERNYVGTAEPQRGRFRAFLITAFKHFLSKQWEKAKTQKRGSGRIPLSLDFDSADSTFRIEADSGRTAEQLYDQQWAIALLGRILERLEVESQQAGKGNRFAELKGFIIGDHSGATYAAVAKNLGMSEAAAKKSASRMRRRFGQLLREEIAHTVGRPDEVEDEIRNLFAILEG
;
A
#
# COMPACT_ATOMS: atom_id res chain seq x y z
N MET A 1 43.51 -5.47 34.96
CA MET A 1 42.69 -6.57 34.42
C MET A 1 41.38 -5.92 33.99
N ASP A 2 41.48 -5.24 32.83
CA ASP A 2 40.37 -4.43 32.27
C ASP A 2 39.38 -5.36 31.56
N SER A 3 38.13 -5.22 31.97
CA SER A 3 36.99 -5.88 31.26
C SER A 3 36.69 -5.14 29.97
N PRO A 4 36.45 -5.82 28.84
CA PRO A 4 36.10 -5.15 27.62
C PRO A 4 34.68 -4.57 27.69
N ASP A 5 34.57 -3.32 27.25
CA ASP A 5 33.32 -2.56 27.03
C ASP A 5 32.32 -3.39 26.24
N GLU A 6 31.23 -3.77 26.88
CA GLU A 6 30.08 -4.37 26.28
C GLU A 6 29.30 -3.28 25.56
N VAL A 7 29.50 -3.19 24.23
CA VAL A 7 28.71 -2.30 23.36
C VAL A 7 27.26 -2.76 23.44
N PRO A 8 26.31 -1.91 23.86
CA PRO A 8 24.91 -2.31 23.91
C PRO A 8 24.42 -2.65 22.50
N PRO A 9 23.57 -3.71 22.34
CA PRO A 9 23.02 -4.09 21.04
C PRO A 9 22.24 -2.92 20.46
N SER A 10 22.58 -2.55 19.23
CA SER A 10 21.84 -1.55 18.46
C SER A 10 20.34 -1.89 18.45
N PRO A 11 19.45 -0.91 18.68
CA PRO A 11 18.02 -1.17 18.63
C PRO A 11 17.65 -1.73 17.26
N PRO A 12 16.69 -2.70 17.17
CA PRO A 12 16.26 -3.24 15.91
C PRO A 12 15.82 -2.08 15.01
N LEU A 13 16.37 -2.04 13.81
CA LEU A 13 15.99 -1.09 12.76
C LEU A 13 14.45 -1.14 12.66
N GLN A 14 13.79 -0.12 13.18
CA GLN A 14 12.38 0.11 12.94
C GLN A 14 12.25 0.24 11.41
N ARG A 15 11.71 -0.79 10.76
CA ARG A 15 11.19 -0.65 9.41
C ARG A 15 10.06 0.37 9.50
N GLU A 16 10.39 1.64 9.30
CA GLU A 16 9.40 2.66 9.03
C GLU A 16 8.72 2.23 7.74
N PHE A 17 7.49 1.74 7.87
CA PHE A 17 6.65 1.43 6.71
C PHE A 17 6.48 2.71 5.91
N ALA A 18 7.22 2.78 4.81
CA ALA A 18 7.26 3.96 3.99
C ALA A 18 5.96 4.04 3.19
N THR A 19 5.15 4.99 3.57
CA THR A 19 4.03 5.46 2.77
C THR A 19 4.50 6.09 1.48
N THR A 20 3.59 6.20 0.51
CA THR A 20 3.87 6.92 -0.74
C THR A 20 3.99 8.41 -0.45
N ARG A 21 5.02 8.79 0.24
CA ARG A 21 5.36 10.19 0.45
C ARG A 21 5.93 10.72 -0.86
N TRP A 22 5.49 11.87 -1.29
CA TRP A 22 6.16 12.58 -2.38
C TRP A 22 7.66 12.73 -2.13
N SER A 23 8.08 12.86 -0.87
CA SER A 23 9.50 12.81 -0.48
C SER A 23 10.18 11.49 -0.88
N ILE A 24 9.50 10.34 -0.74
CA ILE A 24 10.00 9.03 -1.17
C ILE A 24 10.08 8.96 -2.69
N VAL A 25 9.04 9.42 -3.38
CA VAL A 25 9.02 9.50 -4.85
C VAL A 25 10.18 10.36 -5.36
N ILE A 26 10.40 11.53 -4.79
CA ILE A 26 11.50 12.43 -5.14
C ILE A 26 12.86 11.80 -4.81
N SER A 27 12.99 11.13 -3.65
CA SER A 27 14.22 10.43 -3.26
C SER A 27 14.51 9.24 -4.18
N ALA A 28 13.49 8.49 -4.56
CA ALA A 28 13.60 7.40 -5.53
C ALA A 28 14.05 7.89 -6.91
N GLY A 29 13.70 9.12 -7.28
CA GLY A 29 14.12 9.77 -8.52
C GLY A 29 15.51 10.42 -8.48
N ARG A 30 16.16 10.49 -7.33
CA ARG A 30 17.52 11.02 -7.18
C ARG A 30 18.50 9.84 -7.14
N THR A 31 19.45 9.79 -8.09
CA THR A 31 20.62 8.89 -8.20
C THR A 31 20.90 7.91 -7.06
N SER A 32 21.08 6.64 -7.43
CA SER A 32 21.66 5.43 -6.78
C SER A 32 22.19 5.53 -5.33
N THR A 33 21.45 6.11 -4.41
CA THR A 33 21.74 6.05 -2.98
C THR A 33 21.02 4.85 -2.34
N PRO A 34 21.49 4.30 -1.22
CA PRO A 34 20.76 3.27 -0.47
C PRO A 34 19.32 3.68 -0.17
N ASP A 35 19.11 4.95 0.18
CA ASP A 35 17.77 5.52 0.47
C ASP A 35 16.86 5.53 -0.76
N SER A 36 17.40 5.75 -1.97
CA SER A 36 16.62 5.72 -3.19
C SER A 36 16.14 4.31 -3.54
N LYS A 37 16.97 3.28 -3.31
CA LYS A 37 16.57 1.88 -3.50
C LYS A 37 15.47 1.48 -2.54
N GLN A 38 15.62 1.79 -1.26
CA GLN A 38 14.59 1.49 -0.26
C GLN A 38 13.27 2.22 -0.55
N ALA A 39 13.35 3.47 -1.00
CA ALA A 39 12.18 4.23 -1.44
C ALA A 39 11.46 3.57 -2.62
N LEU A 40 12.23 3.08 -3.60
CA LEU A 40 11.69 2.36 -4.76
C LEU A 40 11.08 1.02 -4.39
N GLU A 41 11.73 0.24 -3.52
CA GLU A 41 11.18 -1.02 -2.99
C GLU A 41 9.82 -0.77 -2.32
N SER A 42 9.74 0.25 -1.47
CA SER A 42 8.48 0.63 -0.82
C SER A 42 7.39 1.06 -1.79
N LEU A 43 7.73 1.77 -2.86
CA LEU A 43 6.78 2.10 -3.93
C LEU A 43 6.31 0.84 -4.66
N CYS A 44 7.23 -0.07 -4.99
CA CYS A 44 6.90 -1.34 -5.62
C CYS A 44 5.95 -2.15 -4.73
N GLU A 45 6.27 -2.34 -3.46
CA GLU A 45 5.42 -3.07 -2.49
C GLU A 45 4.01 -2.49 -2.40
N THR A 46 3.88 -1.17 -2.52
CA THR A 46 2.58 -0.49 -2.43
C THR A 46 1.74 -0.64 -3.68
N TYR A 47 2.36 -0.57 -4.85
CA TYR A 47 1.64 -0.37 -6.10
C TYR A 47 1.66 -1.59 -7.04
N TRP A 48 2.48 -2.63 -6.75
CA TRP A 48 2.58 -3.76 -7.65
C TRP A 48 1.25 -4.51 -7.81
N TYR A 49 0.55 -4.80 -6.71
CA TYR A 49 -0.73 -5.52 -6.77
C TYR A 49 -1.84 -4.68 -7.43
N PRO A 50 -2.07 -3.41 -7.07
CA PRO A 50 -2.98 -2.55 -7.83
C PRO A 50 -2.73 -2.53 -9.34
N LEU A 51 -1.46 -2.42 -9.77
CA LEU A 51 -1.10 -2.45 -11.20
C LEU A 51 -1.27 -3.83 -11.82
N TYR A 52 -0.94 -4.90 -11.08
CA TYR A 52 -1.20 -6.27 -11.51
C TYR A 52 -2.70 -6.51 -11.72
N ALA A 53 -3.55 -6.15 -10.77
CA ALA A 53 -5.01 -6.26 -10.89
C ALA A 53 -5.55 -5.49 -12.11
N TYR A 54 -5.00 -4.31 -12.37
CA TYR A 54 -5.33 -3.51 -13.55
C TYR A 54 -5.03 -4.24 -14.87
N VAL A 55 -3.81 -4.76 -15.03
CA VAL A 55 -3.43 -5.44 -16.27
C VAL A 55 -4.11 -6.80 -16.38
N ARG A 56 -4.28 -7.51 -15.28
CA ARG A 56 -4.94 -8.81 -15.22
C ARG A 56 -6.40 -8.75 -15.68
N ARG A 57 -7.09 -7.63 -15.44
CA ARG A 57 -8.44 -7.37 -15.96
C ARG A 57 -8.47 -7.22 -17.49
N ARG A 58 -7.36 -6.87 -18.11
CA ARG A 58 -7.23 -6.61 -19.56
C ARG A 58 -6.55 -7.75 -20.32
N VAL A 59 -5.71 -8.52 -19.62
CA VAL A 59 -4.92 -9.62 -20.15
C VAL A 59 -5.32 -10.90 -19.43
N PRO A 60 -6.06 -11.80 -20.09
CA PRO A 60 -6.51 -13.06 -19.48
C PRO A 60 -5.37 -14.01 -19.10
N ASN A 61 -4.23 -13.94 -19.79
CA ASN A 61 -3.07 -14.78 -19.50
C ASN A 61 -2.32 -14.26 -18.26
N VAL A 62 -2.16 -15.15 -17.28
CA VAL A 62 -1.50 -14.86 -15.97
C VAL A 62 -0.04 -14.47 -16.18
N ASP A 63 0.70 -15.30 -16.94
CA ASP A 63 2.14 -15.10 -17.15
C ASP A 63 2.41 -13.79 -17.90
N GLU A 64 1.59 -13.46 -18.90
CA GLU A 64 1.69 -12.20 -19.63
C GLU A 64 1.41 -10.99 -18.71
N ALA A 65 0.44 -11.09 -17.81
CA ALA A 65 0.14 -10.03 -16.83
C ALA A 65 1.29 -9.85 -15.84
N HIS A 66 1.91 -10.95 -15.37
CA HIS A 66 3.10 -10.94 -14.55
C HIS A 66 4.26 -10.23 -15.25
N ASP A 67 4.58 -10.69 -16.46
CA ASP A 67 5.69 -10.16 -17.26
C ASP A 67 5.52 -8.66 -17.51
N MET A 68 4.31 -8.22 -17.86
CA MET A 68 4.00 -6.80 -18.08
C MET A 68 4.17 -5.97 -16.80
N THR A 69 3.73 -6.50 -15.65
CA THR A 69 3.87 -5.80 -14.37
C THR A 69 5.34 -5.68 -13.96
N GLN A 70 6.10 -6.77 -14.04
CA GLN A 70 7.55 -6.78 -13.75
C GLN A 70 8.31 -5.86 -14.70
N ALA A 71 8.02 -5.94 -16.01
CA ALA A 71 8.68 -5.13 -17.01
C ALA A 71 8.43 -3.63 -16.82
N PHE A 72 7.24 -3.24 -16.36
CA PHE A 72 6.93 -1.86 -16.03
C PHE A 72 7.78 -1.36 -14.87
N PHE A 73 7.84 -2.10 -13.76
CA PHE A 73 8.67 -1.71 -12.62
C PHE A 73 10.15 -1.66 -12.99
N ALA A 74 10.66 -2.61 -13.77
CA ALA A 74 12.03 -2.56 -14.26
C ALA A 74 12.29 -1.26 -15.10
N GLU A 75 11.38 -0.92 -16.04
CA GLU A 75 11.50 0.31 -16.83
C GLU A 75 11.35 1.58 -15.97
N LEU A 76 10.46 1.56 -14.95
CA LEU A 76 10.29 2.65 -14.00
C LEU A 76 11.59 2.94 -13.22
N LEU A 77 12.30 1.86 -12.82
CA LEU A 77 13.58 1.92 -12.12
C LEU A 77 14.72 2.37 -13.03
N GLU A 78 14.85 1.77 -14.23
CA GLU A 78 15.94 2.04 -15.15
C GLU A 78 15.90 3.46 -15.73
N ARG A 79 14.70 3.97 -16.04
CA ARG A 79 14.54 5.25 -16.75
C ARG A 79 14.27 6.44 -15.83
N ASN A 80 14.30 6.22 -14.53
CA ASN A 80 14.03 7.28 -13.55
C ASN A 80 12.74 8.08 -13.81
N TYR A 81 11.68 7.41 -14.31
CA TYR A 81 10.38 8.06 -14.54
C TYR A 81 9.79 8.68 -13.27
N VAL A 82 10.14 8.12 -12.12
CA VAL A 82 9.73 8.62 -10.81
C VAL A 82 10.27 10.05 -10.58
N GLY A 83 11.47 10.35 -11.09
CA GLY A 83 12.07 11.68 -11.01
C GLY A 83 11.35 12.75 -11.84
N THR A 84 10.49 12.34 -12.79
CA THR A 84 9.65 13.27 -13.57
C THR A 84 8.28 13.53 -12.95
N ALA A 85 7.95 12.84 -11.86
CA ALA A 85 6.72 13.02 -11.13
C ALA A 85 6.78 14.32 -10.30
N GLU A 86 5.84 15.21 -10.53
CA GLU A 86 5.77 16.51 -9.86
C GLU A 86 4.55 16.54 -8.92
N PRO A 87 4.72 16.85 -7.62
CA PRO A 87 3.60 16.92 -6.66
C PRO A 87 2.49 17.88 -7.10
N GLN A 88 2.87 19.00 -7.77
CA GLN A 88 1.93 20.01 -8.23
C GLN A 88 1.00 19.52 -9.35
N ARG A 89 1.33 18.42 -10.01
CA ARG A 89 0.54 17.82 -11.10
C ARG A 89 -0.51 16.83 -10.61
N GLY A 90 -0.65 16.65 -9.30
CA GLY A 90 -1.69 15.83 -8.70
C GLY A 90 -1.18 14.60 -7.94
N ARG A 91 -2.05 13.62 -7.80
CA ARG A 91 -1.80 12.43 -6.97
C ARG A 91 -0.81 11.47 -7.63
N PHE A 92 0.13 10.95 -6.87
CA PHE A 92 1.11 10.00 -7.38
C PHE A 92 0.47 8.75 -8.02
N ARG A 93 -0.63 8.24 -7.45
CA ARG A 93 -1.35 7.09 -8.02
C ARG A 93 -1.89 7.35 -9.43
N ALA A 94 -2.36 8.59 -9.70
CA ALA A 94 -2.85 8.99 -11.01
C ALA A 94 -1.70 9.10 -12.03
N PHE A 95 -0.55 9.61 -11.61
CA PHE A 95 0.66 9.60 -12.41
C PHE A 95 1.07 8.17 -12.77
N LEU A 96 1.11 7.27 -11.77
CA LEU A 96 1.59 5.91 -11.94
C LEU A 96 0.71 5.10 -12.90
N ILE A 97 -0.62 5.17 -12.75
CA ILE A 97 -1.53 4.46 -13.68
C ILE A 97 -1.45 5.02 -15.10
N THR A 98 -1.24 6.33 -15.26
CA THR A 98 -1.05 6.95 -16.56
C THR A 98 0.24 6.48 -17.22
N ALA A 99 1.36 6.47 -16.47
CA ALA A 99 2.63 5.92 -16.95
C ALA A 99 2.50 4.44 -17.34
N PHE A 100 1.77 3.66 -16.55
CA PHE A 100 1.52 2.24 -16.85
C PHE A 100 0.70 2.05 -18.13
N LYS A 101 -0.36 2.84 -18.33
CA LYS A 101 -1.15 2.81 -19.57
C LYS A 101 -0.29 3.10 -20.81
N HIS A 102 0.58 4.10 -20.73
CA HIS A 102 1.52 4.41 -21.82
C HIS A 102 2.52 3.28 -22.06
N PHE A 103 3.03 2.67 -20.98
CA PHE A 103 3.91 1.50 -21.10
C PHE A 103 3.20 0.35 -21.80
N LEU A 104 1.98 -0.04 -21.37
CA LEU A 104 1.21 -1.11 -21.97
C LEU A 104 0.93 -0.86 -23.45
N SER A 105 0.54 0.36 -23.84
CA SER A 105 0.31 0.73 -25.24
C SER A 105 1.55 0.48 -26.09
N LYS A 106 2.74 0.88 -25.61
CA LYS A 106 4.01 0.63 -26.29
C LYS A 106 4.35 -0.87 -26.40
N GLN A 107 4.06 -1.66 -25.36
CA GLN A 107 4.31 -3.10 -25.39
C GLN A 107 3.39 -3.79 -26.41
N TRP A 108 2.09 -3.43 -26.46
CA TRP A 108 1.16 -3.98 -27.45
C TRP A 108 1.49 -3.58 -28.87
N GLU A 109 1.97 -2.36 -29.12
CA GLU A 109 2.49 -1.96 -30.44
C GLU A 109 3.72 -2.77 -30.83
N LYS A 110 4.67 -2.98 -29.91
CA LYS A 110 5.85 -3.82 -30.13
C LYS A 110 5.47 -5.29 -30.38
N ALA A 111 4.51 -5.83 -29.63
CA ALA A 111 4.03 -7.21 -29.80
C ALA A 111 3.40 -7.44 -31.16
N LYS A 112 2.74 -6.43 -31.75
CA LYS A 112 2.23 -6.46 -33.12
C LYS A 112 3.35 -6.50 -34.17
N THR A 113 4.52 -5.96 -33.82
CA THR A 113 5.67 -5.85 -34.77
C THR A 113 6.76 -6.88 -34.54
N GLN A 114 6.87 -7.51 -33.37
CA GLN A 114 7.93 -8.47 -33.04
C GLN A 114 7.43 -9.65 -32.17
N LYS A 115 7.51 -10.85 -32.76
CA LYS A 115 7.53 -12.10 -32.01
C LYS A 115 8.98 -12.40 -31.59
N ARG A 116 9.44 -12.02 -30.40
CA ARG A 116 10.59 -12.64 -29.68
C ARG A 116 10.87 -11.97 -28.34
N GLY A 117 11.16 -12.82 -27.33
CA GLY A 117 11.30 -12.47 -25.92
C GLY A 117 12.57 -11.70 -25.54
N SER A 118 12.49 -11.01 -24.42
CA SER A 118 13.62 -10.36 -23.75
C SER A 118 13.71 -10.91 -22.32
N GLY A 119 14.87 -11.52 -21.98
CA GLY A 119 15.19 -11.91 -20.60
C GLY A 119 15.42 -10.67 -19.75
N ARG A 120 14.64 -10.50 -18.70
CA ARG A 120 14.81 -9.49 -17.64
C ARG A 120 15.00 -10.19 -16.30
N ILE A 121 15.68 -9.55 -15.35
CA ILE A 121 15.87 -10.04 -13.99
C ILE A 121 14.51 -9.96 -13.28
N PRO A 122 13.99 -11.08 -12.74
CA PRO A 122 12.69 -11.08 -12.04
C PRO A 122 12.78 -10.25 -10.75
N LEU A 123 11.79 -9.38 -10.52
CA LEU A 123 11.51 -8.82 -9.21
C LEU A 123 10.82 -9.91 -8.37
N SER A 124 11.22 -10.03 -7.09
CA SER A 124 10.58 -10.97 -6.16
C SER A 124 9.23 -10.39 -5.72
N LEU A 125 8.17 -10.68 -6.46
CA LEU A 125 6.78 -10.32 -6.14
C LEU A 125 5.98 -11.61 -5.91
N ASP A 126 5.05 -11.58 -4.95
CA ASP A 126 4.18 -12.72 -4.63
C ASP A 126 2.98 -12.77 -5.57
N PHE A 127 3.18 -13.32 -6.76
CA PHE A 127 2.14 -13.41 -7.78
C PHE A 127 1.15 -14.55 -7.53
N ASP A 128 1.51 -15.61 -6.80
CA ASP A 128 0.62 -16.75 -6.56
C ASP A 128 -0.56 -16.35 -5.66
N SER A 129 -0.27 -15.62 -4.57
CA SER A 129 -1.32 -15.07 -3.72
C SER A 129 -2.12 -13.96 -4.43
N ALA A 130 -1.47 -13.19 -5.30
CA ALA A 130 -2.11 -12.13 -6.08
C ALA A 130 -3.16 -12.67 -7.06
N ASP A 131 -2.87 -13.73 -7.82
CA ASP A 131 -3.82 -14.27 -8.78
C ASP A 131 -5.02 -14.92 -8.07
N SER A 132 -4.79 -15.56 -6.92
CA SER A 132 -5.87 -16.09 -6.09
C SER A 132 -6.81 -14.99 -5.60
N THR A 133 -6.27 -13.86 -5.14
CA THR A 133 -7.05 -12.69 -4.72
C THR A 133 -7.80 -12.08 -5.91
N PHE A 134 -7.13 -11.92 -7.07
CA PHE A 134 -7.76 -11.39 -8.27
C PHE A 134 -8.94 -12.21 -8.75
N ARG A 135 -8.89 -13.55 -8.69
CA ARG A 135 -10.01 -14.43 -9.11
C ARG A 135 -11.27 -14.17 -8.32
N ILE A 136 -11.16 -13.87 -7.03
CA ILE A 136 -12.30 -13.52 -6.18
C ILE A 136 -12.91 -12.17 -6.61
N GLU A 137 -12.09 -11.24 -7.08
CA GLU A 137 -12.49 -9.88 -7.45
C GLU A 137 -12.94 -9.76 -8.91
N ALA A 138 -12.53 -10.67 -9.78
CA ALA A 138 -12.84 -10.66 -11.22
C ALA A 138 -14.34 -10.64 -11.52
N ASP A 139 -15.15 -11.24 -10.66
CA ASP A 139 -16.61 -11.33 -10.80
C ASP A 139 -17.35 -10.04 -10.38
N SER A 140 -16.62 -9.02 -9.89
CA SER A 140 -17.23 -7.79 -9.36
C SER A 140 -17.87 -6.86 -10.40
N GLY A 141 -17.72 -7.13 -11.69
CA GLY A 141 -18.21 -6.26 -12.78
C GLY A 141 -17.44 -4.93 -12.93
N ARG A 142 -16.40 -4.69 -12.12
CA ARG A 142 -15.61 -3.44 -12.12
C ARG A 142 -14.71 -3.31 -13.35
N THR A 143 -14.47 -2.06 -13.75
CA THR A 143 -13.45 -1.74 -14.78
C THR A 143 -12.04 -1.95 -14.21
N ALA A 144 -11.03 -2.01 -15.09
CA ALA A 144 -9.64 -2.12 -14.65
C ALA A 144 -9.19 -0.93 -13.79
N GLU A 145 -9.65 0.28 -14.12
CA GLU A 145 -9.39 1.51 -13.36
C GLU A 145 -10.02 1.45 -11.97
N GLN A 146 -11.26 1.00 -11.87
CA GLN A 146 -11.96 0.85 -10.59
C GLN A 146 -11.28 -0.20 -9.70
N LEU A 147 -10.80 -1.30 -10.27
CA LEU A 147 -10.02 -2.30 -9.54
C LEU A 147 -8.70 -1.72 -9.04
N TYR A 148 -7.97 -0.98 -9.87
CA TYR A 148 -6.74 -0.32 -9.46
C TYR A 148 -6.97 0.62 -8.28
N ASP A 149 -7.96 1.48 -8.35
CA ASP A 149 -8.28 2.44 -7.29
C ASP A 149 -8.72 1.72 -6.01
N GLN A 150 -9.52 0.67 -6.12
CA GLN A 150 -9.97 -0.14 -4.98
C GLN A 150 -8.79 -0.84 -4.29
N GLN A 151 -7.92 -1.49 -5.06
CA GLN A 151 -6.77 -2.18 -4.50
C GLN A 151 -5.78 -1.22 -3.85
N TRP A 152 -5.60 -0.05 -4.42
CA TRP A 152 -4.84 1.02 -3.77
C TRP A 152 -5.46 1.44 -2.43
N ALA A 153 -6.78 1.62 -2.37
CA ALA A 153 -7.47 1.99 -1.14
C ALA A 153 -7.34 0.92 -0.06
N ILE A 154 -7.52 -0.37 -0.42
CA ILE A 154 -7.36 -1.51 0.49
C ILE A 154 -5.92 -1.58 1.02
N ALA A 155 -4.92 -1.48 0.14
CA ALA A 155 -3.52 -1.50 0.54
C ALA A 155 -3.16 -0.34 1.48
N LEU A 156 -3.69 0.86 1.25
CA LEU A 156 -3.51 2.02 2.11
C LEU A 156 -4.10 1.79 3.51
N LEU A 157 -5.35 1.34 3.59
CA LEU A 157 -6.02 1.08 4.87
C LEU A 157 -5.36 -0.07 5.64
N GLY A 158 -4.90 -1.11 4.95
CA GLY A 158 -4.14 -2.22 5.54
C GLY A 158 -2.89 -1.72 6.25
N ARG A 159 -2.07 -0.91 5.58
CA ARG A 159 -0.86 -0.32 6.20
C ARG A 159 -1.16 0.56 7.41
N ILE A 160 -2.24 1.33 7.37
CA ILE A 160 -2.64 2.16 8.51
C ILE A 160 -3.01 1.28 9.71
N LEU A 161 -3.70 0.16 9.47
CA LEU A 161 -4.02 -0.82 10.52
C LEU A 161 -2.77 -1.47 11.10
N GLU A 162 -1.82 -1.87 10.27
CA GLU A 162 -0.53 -2.43 10.69
C GLU A 162 0.25 -1.43 11.56
N ARG A 163 0.31 -0.17 11.13
CA ARG A 163 0.94 0.89 11.92
C ARG A 163 0.26 1.08 13.27
N LEU A 164 -1.07 1.09 13.32
CA LEU A 164 -1.84 1.19 14.56
C LEU A 164 -1.63 -0.03 15.46
N GLU A 165 -1.48 -1.22 14.89
CA GLU A 165 -1.13 -2.44 15.61
C GLU A 165 0.24 -2.33 16.25
N VAL A 166 1.27 -1.94 15.50
CA VAL A 166 2.63 -1.73 16.02
C VAL A 166 2.64 -0.71 17.15
N GLU A 167 1.99 0.46 16.98
CA GLU A 167 1.85 1.46 18.03
C GLU A 167 1.17 0.88 19.29
N SER A 168 0.16 0.03 19.09
CA SER A 168 -0.57 -0.63 20.19
C SER A 168 0.30 -1.66 20.92
N GLN A 169 1.09 -2.44 20.19
CA GLN A 169 2.03 -3.41 20.75
C GLN A 169 3.11 -2.70 21.59
N GLN A 170 3.72 -1.65 21.06
CA GLN A 170 4.73 -0.84 21.77
C GLN A 170 4.17 -0.20 23.06
N ALA A 171 2.87 0.15 23.05
CA ALA A 171 2.19 0.67 24.23
C ALA A 171 1.72 -0.43 25.22
N GLY A 172 2.04 -1.71 25.00
CA GLY A 172 1.60 -2.84 25.82
C GLY A 172 0.10 -3.14 25.70
N LYS A 173 -0.53 -2.73 24.59
CA LYS A 173 -1.99 -2.86 24.33
C LYS A 173 -2.32 -3.75 23.13
N GLY A 174 -1.39 -4.62 22.69
CA GLY A 174 -1.57 -5.47 21.52
C GLY A 174 -2.80 -6.36 21.60
N ASN A 175 -3.03 -7.04 22.75
CA ASN A 175 -4.22 -7.85 22.95
C ASN A 175 -5.53 -7.03 22.84
N ARG A 176 -5.52 -5.78 23.35
CA ARG A 176 -6.67 -4.88 23.22
C ARG A 176 -6.91 -4.47 21.76
N PHE A 177 -5.87 -4.24 20.99
CA PHE A 177 -5.98 -3.96 19.56
C PHE A 177 -6.60 -5.16 18.82
N ALA A 178 -6.08 -6.37 19.05
CA ALA A 178 -6.56 -7.59 18.40
C ALA A 178 -8.07 -7.80 18.62
N GLU A 179 -8.56 -7.61 19.85
CA GLU A 179 -9.98 -7.73 20.20
C GLU A 179 -10.87 -6.61 19.63
N LEU A 180 -10.32 -5.41 19.43
CA LEU A 180 -11.10 -4.23 19.05
C LEU A 180 -10.94 -3.83 17.58
N LYS A 181 -10.00 -4.42 16.81
CA LYS A 181 -9.74 -4.02 15.43
C LYS A 181 -10.96 -4.10 14.52
N GLY A 182 -11.82 -5.12 14.69
CA GLY A 182 -13.06 -5.26 13.93
C GLY A 182 -14.00 -4.06 14.07
N PHE A 183 -14.05 -3.45 15.26
CA PHE A 183 -14.85 -2.24 15.48
C PHE A 183 -14.25 -0.99 14.82
N ILE A 184 -13.00 -1.01 14.38
CA ILE A 184 -12.37 0.11 13.66
C ILE A 184 -12.75 0.06 12.19
N ILE A 185 -12.68 -1.12 11.58
CA ILE A 185 -12.90 -1.34 10.14
C ILE A 185 -14.34 -1.66 9.75
N GLY A 186 -15.26 -1.70 10.75
CA GLY A 186 -16.67 -2.01 10.48
C GLY A 186 -17.00 -3.50 10.36
N ASP A 187 -16.01 -4.38 10.48
CA ASP A 187 -16.19 -5.84 10.50
C ASP A 187 -16.26 -6.36 11.93
N HIS A 188 -17.46 -6.41 12.47
CA HIS A 188 -17.64 -6.85 13.85
C HIS A 188 -17.86 -8.36 13.96
N SER A 189 -18.05 -9.11 12.84
CA SER A 189 -18.30 -10.57 12.78
C SER A 189 -19.24 -11.08 13.91
N GLY A 190 -20.23 -10.29 14.31
CA GLY A 190 -21.13 -10.58 15.43
C GLY A 190 -20.54 -10.32 16.82
N ALA A 191 -19.29 -9.86 16.95
CA ALA A 191 -18.72 -9.50 18.24
C ALA A 191 -19.42 -8.29 18.87
N THR A 192 -19.71 -8.38 20.17
CA THR A 192 -20.29 -7.27 20.94
C THR A 192 -19.25 -6.64 21.86
N TYR A 193 -19.42 -5.37 22.20
CA TYR A 193 -18.55 -4.72 23.19
C TYR A 193 -18.57 -5.42 24.54
N ALA A 194 -19.70 -6.04 24.92
CA ALA A 194 -19.82 -6.81 26.14
C ALA A 194 -18.94 -8.07 26.13
N ALA A 195 -18.93 -8.82 25.01
CA ALA A 195 -18.08 -9.98 24.85
C ALA A 195 -16.61 -9.62 24.90
N VAL A 196 -16.19 -8.60 24.14
CA VAL A 196 -14.81 -8.12 24.12
C VAL A 196 -14.38 -7.58 25.49
N ALA A 197 -15.25 -6.87 26.21
CA ALA A 197 -14.99 -6.38 27.55
C ALA A 197 -14.70 -7.54 28.53
N LYS A 198 -15.47 -8.63 28.43
CA LYS A 198 -15.26 -9.86 29.23
C LYS A 198 -13.90 -10.48 28.93
N ASN A 199 -13.52 -10.63 27.64
CA ASN A 199 -12.22 -11.19 27.23
C ASN A 199 -11.05 -10.35 27.73
N LEU A 200 -11.21 -9.02 27.76
CA LEU A 200 -10.17 -8.08 28.17
C LEU A 200 -10.17 -7.77 29.68
N GLY A 201 -11.08 -8.36 30.47
CA GLY A 201 -11.19 -8.10 31.92
C GLY A 201 -11.52 -6.64 32.26
N MET A 202 -12.34 -5.96 31.43
CA MET A 202 -12.72 -4.55 31.62
C MET A 202 -14.22 -4.34 31.54
N SER A 203 -14.68 -3.14 31.89
CA SER A 203 -16.10 -2.80 31.67
C SER A 203 -16.44 -2.53 30.19
N GLU A 204 -17.67 -2.75 29.80
CA GLU A 204 -18.15 -2.45 28.43
C GLU A 204 -17.92 -0.96 28.06
N ALA A 205 -18.14 -0.06 29.01
CA ALA A 205 -17.89 1.37 28.83
C ALA A 205 -16.40 1.64 28.54
N ALA A 206 -15.47 0.92 29.19
CA ALA A 206 -14.04 1.03 28.93
C ALA A 206 -13.65 0.46 27.56
N ALA A 207 -14.28 -0.63 27.11
CA ALA A 207 -14.10 -1.19 25.78
C ALA A 207 -14.55 -0.20 24.69
N LYS A 208 -15.76 0.37 24.80
CA LYS A 208 -16.31 1.41 23.91
C LYS A 208 -15.37 2.64 23.84
N LYS A 209 -14.89 3.12 24.98
CA LYS A 209 -13.95 4.26 25.04
C LYS A 209 -12.62 3.92 24.39
N SER A 210 -12.14 2.66 24.52
CA SER A 210 -10.91 2.19 23.88
C SER A 210 -11.08 2.13 22.36
N ALA A 211 -12.14 1.56 21.84
CA ALA A 211 -12.45 1.53 20.41
C ALA A 211 -12.59 2.94 19.83
N SER A 212 -13.24 3.86 20.52
CA SER A 212 -13.37 5.25 20.11
C SER A 212 -11.99 5.95 19.98
N ARG A 213 -11.08 5.71 20.95
CA ARG A 213 -9.70 6.24 20.88
C ARG A 213 -8.92 5.65 19.72
N MET A 214 -9.06 4.34 19.48
CA MET A 214 -8.40 3.67 18.35
C MET A 214 -8.93 4.19 17.01
N ARG A 215 -10.25 4.35 16.84
CA ARG A 215 -10.84 4.97 15.64
C ARG A 215 -10.32 6.38 15.39
N ARG A 216 -10.23 7.19 16.45
CA ARG A 216 -9.66 8.54 16.34
C ARG A 216 -8.19 8.50 15.90
N ARG A 217 -7.38 7.59 16.49
CA ARG A 217 -5.96 7.43 16.07
C ARG A 217 -5.85 6.94 14.64
N PHE A 218 -6.66 5.96 14.24
CA PHE A 218 -6.76 5.50 12.86
C PHE A 218 -7.07 6.66 11.89
N GLY A 219 -8.06 7.50 12.20
CA GLY A 219 -8.38 8.68 11.40
C GLY A 219 -7.25 9.71 11.33
N GLN A 220 -6.44 9.86 12.40
CA GLN A 220 -5.23 10.70 12.38
C GLN A 220 -4.18 10.10 11.43
N LEU A 221 -3.88 8.80 11.57
CA LEU A 221 -2.95 8.10 10.71
C LEU A 221 -3.37 8.16 9.24
N LEU A 222 -4.68 8.00 8.96
CA LEU A 222 -5.21 8.13 7.60
C LEU A 222 -4.94 9.51 7.01
N ARG A 223 -5.17 10.58 7.78
CA ARG A 223 -4.87 11.96 7.34
C ARG A 223 -3.38 12.18 7.11
N GLU A 224 -2.54 11.71 8.03
CA GLU A 224 -1.09 11.75 7.90
C GLU A 224 -0.64 11.08 6.59
N GLU A 225 -1.14 9.87 6.33
CA GLU A 225 -0.80 9.10 5.14
C GLU A 225 -1.25 9.79 3.84
N ILE A 226 -2.52 10.21 3.80
CA ILE A 226 -3.07 10.89 2.62
C ILE A 226 -2.37 12.24 2.38
N ALA A 227 -2.03 12.99 3.43
CA ALA A 227 -1.30 14.25 3.29
C ALA A 227 0.03 14.10 2.55
N HIS A 228 0.63 12.90 2.60
CA HIS A 228 1.86 12.60 1.87
C HIS A 228 1.65 12.23 0.39
N THR A 229 0.43 11.94 -0.02
CA THR A 229 0.09 11.49 -1.39
C THR A 229 -0.54 12.59 -2.25
N VAL A 230 -0.96 13.69 -1.66
CA VAL A 230 -1.55 14.83 -2.34
C VAL A 230 -0.54 15.97 -2.54
N GLY A 231 -0.79 16.83 -3.50
CA GLY A 231 0.09 17.97 -3.79
C GLY A 231 -0.07 19.12 -2.82
N ARG A 232 -1.26 19.28 -2.22
CA ARG A 232 -1.63 20.40 -1.36
C ARG A 232 -2.40 19.96 -0.13
N PRO A 233 -2.21 20.61 1.04
CA PRO A 233 -2.89 20.24 2.28
C PRO A 233 -4.43 20.31 2.22
N ASP A 234 -4.99 21.23 1.44
CA ASP A 234 -6.44 21.38 1.26
C ASP A 234 -7.09 20.23 0.48
N GLU A 235 -6.30 19.41 -0.22
CA GLU A 235 -6.78 18.24 -0.96
C GLU A 235 -6.96 16.98 -0.08
N VAL A 236 -6.50 17.00 1.18
CA VAL A 236 -6.51 15.82 2.07
C VAL A 236 -7.92 15.30 2.31
N GLU A 237 -8.84 16.17 2.71
CA GLU A 237 -10.22 15.77 3.02
C GLU A 237 -10.99 15.33 1.76
N ASP A 238 -10.67 15.90 0.60
CA ASP A 238 -11.22 15.48 -0.70
C ASP A 238 -10.73 14.10 -1.08
N GLU A 239 -9.45 13.80 -0.84
CA GLU A 239 -8.91 12.47 -1.12
C GLU A 239 -9.44 11.41 -0.15
N ILE A 240 -9.68 11.77 1.11
CA ILE A 240 -10.34 10.88 2.08
C ILE A 240 -11.77 10.55 1.61
N ARG A 241 -12.54 11.55 1.18
CA ARG A 241 -13.89 11.31 0.62
C ARG A 241 -13.85 10.41 -0.61
N ASN A 242 -12.91 10.65 -1.50
CA ASN A 242 -12.73 9.85 -2.70
C ASN A 242 -12.33 8.39 -2.36
N LEU A 243 -11.47 8.19 -1.36
CA LEU A 243 -11.10 6.85 -0.90
C LEU A 243 -12.31 6.06 -0.41
N PHE A 244 -13.18 6.67 0.40
CA PHE A 244 -14.40 5.99 0.86
C PHE A 244 -15.39 5.75 -0.29
N ALA A 245 -15.57 6.69 -1.21
CA ALA A 245 -16.41 6.51 -2.39
C ALA A 245 -15.93 5.33 -3.27
N ILE A 246 -14.61 5.13 -3.41
CA ILE A 246 -14.02 3.97 -4.11
C ILE A 246 -14.38 2.65 -3.43
N LEU A 247 -14.46 2.61 -2.10
CA LEU A 247 -14.75 1.39 -1.35
C LEU A 247 -16.24 1.06 -1.29
N GLU A 248 -17.11 2.07 -1.40
CA GLU A 248 -18.57 1.91 -1.39
C GLU A 248 -19.14 1.49 -2.75
N GLY A 249 -18.47 1.80 -3.87
CA GLY A 249 -18.91 1.58 -5.25
C GLY A 249 -18.29 0.41 -5.92
#